data_00178395c689177c57f9dc0d35a28f03
#
_entry.id   00178395c689177c57f9dc0d35a28f03
#
_cell.length_a   1.000
_cell.length_b   1.000
_cell.length_c   1.000
_cell.angle_alpha   90.00
_cell.angle_beta   90.00
_cell.angle_gamma   90.00
#
_symmetry.space_group_name_H-M   'P 1'
#
loop_
_entity.id
_entity.type
_entity.pdbx_description
1 polymer ?
#
loop_
_entity_poly.entity_id
_entity_poly.type
_entity_poly.pdbx_seq_one_letter_code
_entity_poly.pdbx_strand_id
1 'polypeptide(L)'
;MTYNIVALPGDGIGPEILNGSLSLLEIISNKYNFNYQIEHHEFGGASIDTFGEPLTEKTLNACKRADAILLGAIGGPKWTDPNNRPEQGLLKLRKSLNLFVNIRPTTVVKGASSLSPLKEERVEGTDLVIVRELTSGIYFGEPRHFNNHEALDSLTYTREEIERIVHVAFKLAASRRGKLTSDDKENVLASSKLWRKVVNEVSQLYPEVTVNHLLVDACSMHLITNPKQFDVIVCENLFGDILSDEASVIPGSLGLSPSASFSNDGPRLYEPIHGSAPDIAGKNVANPFGMILSLAMCLRESLNQPDAADELEQHIYSMIEHGQTTADLGGKLNTTDIFEILSQKLNH
;
A
#
# COMPACT_ATOMS: atom_id res chain seq x y z
N MET A 1 24.65 -6.21 11.52
CA MET A 1 23.67 -7.00 10.75
C MET A 1 23.55 -6.33 9.38
N THR A 2 23.48 -7.06 8.27
CA THR A 2 23.31 -6.49 6.93
C THR A 2 21.96 -6.94 6.41
N TYR A 3 21.11 -6.00 6.05
CA TYR A 3 19.77 -6.28 5.52
C TYR A 3 19.84 -6.61 4.02
N ASN A 4 19.08 -7.60 3.57
CA ASN A 4 18.96 -7.97 2.16
C ASN A 4 17.65 -7.40 1.60
N ILE A 5 17.76 -6.47 0.67
CA ILE A 5 16.62 -5.80 0.04
C ILE A 5 16.53 -6.23 -1.42
N VAL A 6 15.34 -6.63 -1.86
CA VAL A 6 15.06 -6.85 -3.28
C VAL A 6 14.37 -5.62 -3.84
N ALA A 7 14.94 -5.05 -4.89
CA ALA A 7 14.37 -3.93 -5.62
C ALA A 7 13.74 -4.39 -6.93
N LEU A 8 12.46 -4.12 -7.08
CA LEU A 8 11.63 -4.44 -8.26
C LEU A 8 11.15 -3.12 -8.89
N PRO A 9 11.92 -2.52 -9.84
CA PRO A 9 11.51 -1.25 -10.45
C PRO A 9 10.16 -1.33 -11.15
N GLY A 10 9.89 -2.42 -11.84
CA GLY A 10 8.64 -2.65 -12.56
C GLY A 10 8.50 -1.78 -13.81
N ASP A 11 7.32 -1.17 -14.00
CA ASP A 11 6.89 -0.55 -15.25
C ASP A 11 6.62 0.96 -15.09
N GLY A 12 6.58 1.66 -16.20
CA GLY A 12 6.15 3.06 -16.28
C GLY A 12 6.98 4.00 -15.41
N ILE A 13 6.34 4.68 -14.45
CA ILE A 13 7.01 5.57 -13.49
C ILE A 13 7.77 4.80 -12.39
N GLY A 14 7.57 3.51 -12.26
CA GLY A 14 8.16 2.68 -11.20
C GLY A 14 9.68 2.83 -11.09
N PRO A 15 10.46 2.69 -12.19
CA PRO A 15 11.91 2.86 -12.14
C PRO A 15 12.37 4.22 -11.64
N GLU A 16 11.72 5.33 -12.05
CA GLU A 16 12.16 6.68 -11.63
C GLU A 16 11.90 6.96 -10.16
N ILE A 17 10.75 6.54 -9.62
CA ILE A 17 10.42 6.75 -8.22
C ILE A 17 11.19 5.82 -7.28
N LEU A 18 11.44 4.57 -7.69
CA LEU A 18 12.19 3.62 -6.88
C LEU A 18 13.68 3.98 -6.84
N ASN A 19 14.31 4.27 -7.98
CA ASN A 19 15.73 4.59 -8.02
C ASN A 19 16.05 5.84 -7.18
N GLY A 20 15.21 6.89 -7.25
CA GLY A 20 15.34 8.05 -6.38
C GLY A 20 15.21 7.69 -4.90
N SER A 21 14.25 6.83 -4.54
CA SER A 21 14.07 6.36 -3.15
C SER A 21 15.26 5.53 -2.66
N LEU A 22 15.89 4.72 -3.51
CA LEU A 22 17.12 3.98 -3.16
C LEU A 22 18.31 4.91 -2.92
N SER A 23 18.39 6.04 -3.65
CA SER A 23 19.42 7.05 -3.39
C SER A 23 19.22 7.72 -2.01
N LEU A 24 17.97 7.95 -1.58
CA LEU A 24 17.68 8.41 -0.22
C LEU A 24 18.05 7.35 0.83
N LEU A 25 17.78 6.08 0.56
CA LEU A 25 18.15 4.98 1.45
C LEU A 25 19.67 4.94 1.69
N GLU A 26 20.49 5.22 0.67
CA GLU A 26 21.94 5.30 0.81
C GLU A 26 22.37 6.40 1.77
N ILE A 27 21.80 7.61 1.65
CA ILE A 27 22.08 8.73 2.54
C ILE A 27 21.66 8.36 3.99
N ILE A 28 20.45 7.83 4.15
CA ILE A 28 19.89 7.43 5.44
C ILE A 28 20.75 6.34 6.09
N SER A 29 21.18 5.31 5.34
CA SER A 29 22.00 4.22 5.88
C SER A 29 23.34 4.70 6.41
N ASN A 30 23.96 5.67 5.73
CA ASN A 30 25.20 6.31 6.18
C ASN A 30 24.97 7.14 7.46
N LYS A 31 23.88 7.93 7.50
CA LYS A 31 23.54 8.80 8.64
C LYS A 31 23.21 7.97 9.91
N TYR A 32 22.43 6.91 9.76
CA TYR A 32 21.97 6.04 10.85
C TYR A 32 22.82 4.79 11.09
N ASN A 33 23.94 4.66 10.34
CA ASN A 33 24.97 3.64 10.51
C ASN A 33 24.44 2.20 10.50
N PHE A 34 23.66 1.84 9.48
CA PHE A 34 23.26 0.46 9.22
C PHE A 34 23.69 0.01 7.81
N ASN A 35 23.84 -1.32 7.64
CA ASN A 35 24.29 -1.90 6.38
C ASN A 35 23.15 -2.64 5.67
N TYR A 36 23.14 -2.55 4.35
CA TYR A 36 22.21 -3.30 3.50
C TYR A 36 22.88 -3.72 2.19
N GLN A 37 22.25 -4.68 1.50
CA GLN A 37 22.58 -5.09 0.13
C GLN A 37 21.31 -5.06 -0.69
N ILE A 38 21.41 -4.67 -1.97
CA ILE A 38 20.27 -4.64 -2.89
C ILE A 38 20.49 -5.63 -4.02
N GLU A 39 19.50 -6.51 -4.25
CA GLU A 39 19.37 -7.29 -5.47
C GLU A 39 18.30 -6.65 -6.36
N HIS A 40 18.69 -6.26 -7.59
CA HIS A 40 17.74 -5.74 -8.58
C HIS A 40 17.21 -6.87 -9.46
N HIS A 41 15.90 -6.90 -9.67
CA HIS A 41 15.24 -7.87 -10.52
C HIS A 41 14.18 -7.21 -11.40
N GLU A 42 14.06 -7.68 -12.64
CA GLU A 42 12.94 -7.36 -13.51
C GLU A 42 11.66 -7.97 -12.95
N PHE A 43 10.56 -7.20 -13.04
CA PHE A 43 9.25 -7.62 -12.55
C PHE A 43 8.14 -6.96 -13.38
N GLY A 44 6.97 -7.58 -13.42
CA GLY A 44 5.84 -7.06 -14.17
C GLY A 44 6.06 -7.12 -15.69
N GLY A 45 5.71 -6.05 -16.37
CA GLY A 45 5.85 -5.95 -17.83
C GLY A 45 7.28 -5.95 -18.32
N ALA A 46 8.21 -5.33 -17.57
CA ALA A 46 9.64 -5.37 -17.87
C ALA A 46 10.17 -6.82 -17.87
N SER A 47 9.70 -7.65 -16.93
CA SER A 47 10.04 -9.07 -16.89
C SER A 47 9.42 -9.86 -18.05
N ILE A 48 8.17 -9.54 -18.45
CA ILE A 48 7.54 -10.14 -19.64
C ILE A 48 8.36 -9.84 -20.88
N ASP A 49 8.79 -8.60 -21.05
CA ASP A 49 9.59 -8.18 -22.22
C ASP A 49 10.94 -8.88 -22.29
N THR A 50 11.55 -9.15 -21.14
CA THR A 50 12.90 -9.73 -21.06
C THR A 50 12.88 -11.26 -21.02
N PHE A 51 11.93 -11.86 -20.29
CA PHE A 51 11.94 -13.29 -19.95
C PHE A 51 10.66 -14.02 -20.39
N GLY A 52 9.65 -13.32 -20.90
CA GLY A 52 8.38 -13.91 -21.34
C GLY A 52 7.38 -14.18 -20.21
N GLU A 53 7.71 -13.87 -18.95
CA GLU A 53 6.81 -14.05 -17.79
C GLU A 53 6.96 -12.88 -16.80
N PRO A 54 5.89 -12.49 -16.07
CA PRO A 54 5.91 -11.31 -15.21
C PRO A 54 6.68 -11.51 -13.90
N LEU A 55 6.94 -12.76 -13.50
CA LEU A 55 7.68 -13.13 -12.29
C LEU A 55 8.45 -14.42 -12.54
N THR A 56 9.78 -14.31 -12.68
CA THR A 56 10.65 -15.48 -12.85
C THR A 56 10.87 -16.20 -11.51
N GLU A 57 11.20 -17.49 -11.57
CA GLU A 57 11.57 -18.25 -10.37
C GLU A 57 12.82 -17.68 -9.67
N LYS A 58 13.75 -17.08 -10.43
CA LYS A 58 14.92 -16.40 -9.86
C LYS A 58 14.51 -15.22 -9.00
N THR A 59 13.63 -14.35 -9.52
CA THR A 59 13.08 -13.19 -8.80
C THR A 59 12.30 -13.64 -7.57
N LEU A 60 11.42 -14.63 -7.72
CA LEU A 60 10.63 -15.16 -6.60
C LEU A 60 11.54 -15.71 -5.48
N ASN A 61 12.59 -16.45 -5.83
CA ASN A 61 13.51 -17.01 -4.85
C ASN A 61 14.36 -15.93 -4.17
N ALA A 62 14.73 -14.84 -4.86
CA ALA A 62 15.34 -13.68 -4.23
C ALA A 62 14.38 -13.03 -3.21
N CYS A 63 13.13 -12.77 -3.61
CA CYS A 63 12.11 -12.24 -2.72
C CYS A 63 11.88 -13.07 -1.46
N LYS A 64 11.87 -14.42 -1.58
CA LYS A 64 11.71 -15.32 -0.42
C LYS A 64 12.83 -15.21 0.62
N ARG A 65 14.03 -14.79 0.21
CA ARG A 65 15.21 -14.66 1.09
C ARG A 65 15.46 -13.25 1.57
N ALA A 66 14.73 -12.27 1.04
CA ALA A 66 14.88 -10.87 1.39
C ALA A 66 14.37 -10.57 2.82
N ASP A 67 14.90 -9.54 3.44
CA ASP A 67 14.35 -8.92 4.65
C ASP A 67 13.22 -7.93 4.27
N ALA A 68 13.35 -7.30 3.11
CA ALA A 68 12.36 -6.38 2.55
C ALA A 68 12.35 -6.41 1.00
N ILE A 69 11.19 -6.12 0.42
CA ILE A 69 11.00 -5.98 -1.01
C ILE A 69 10.46 -4.57 -1.27
N LEU A 70 11.13 -3.81 -2.14
CA LEU A 70 10.69 -2.51 -2.60
C LEU A 70 10.22 -2.63 -4.05
N LEU A 71 8.97 -2.29 -4.31
CA LEU A 71 8.37 -2.35 -5.65
C LEU A 71 7.97 -0.93 -6.09
N GLY A 72 8.38 -0.54 -7.30
CA GLY A 72 8.00 0.75 -7.87
C GLY A 72 6.54 0.78 -8.30
N ALA A 73 6.25 0.25 -9.47
CA ALA A 73 4.89 0.12 -9.98
C ALA A 73 4.84 -0.94 -11.09
N ILE A 74 3.66 -1.48 -11.39
CA ILE A 74 3.49 -2.44 -12.47
C ILE A 74 2.29 -2.12 -13.35
N GLY A 75 2.26 -2.73 -14.54
CA GLY A 75 1.13 -2.68 -15.45
C GLY A 75 1.31 -1.72 -16.61
N GLY A 76 0.38 -1.77 -17.52
CA GLY A 76 0.33 -0.87 -18.68
C GLY A 76 -0.43 -1.47 -19.86
N PRO A 77 -0.82 -0.64 -20.83
CA PRO A 77 -1.66 -1.05 -21.94
C PRO A 77 -0.94 -1.94 -22.98
N LYS A 78 0.39 -2.08 -22.87
CA LYS A 78 1.23 -2.88 -23.79
C LYS A 78 0.96 -4.38 -23.65
N TRP A 79 0.74 -4.86 -22.44
CA TRP A 79 0.60 -6.29 -22.13
C TRP A 79 -0.86 -6.69 -22.05
N THR A 80 -1.42 -7.08 -23.21
CA THR A 80 -2.86 -7.34 -23.37
C THR A 80 -3.24 -8.83 -23.27
N ASP A 81 -2.26 -9.74 -23.28
CA ASP A 81 -2.55 -11.19 -23.13
C ASP A 81 -3.14 -11.47 -21.76
N PRO A 82 -4.40 -11.94 -21.67
CA PRO A 82 -5.06 -12.18 -20.39
C PRO A 82 -4.35 -13.26 -19.53
N ASN A 83 -3.53 -14.11 -20.14
CA ASN A 83 -2.78 -15.15 -19.45
C ASN A 83 -1.35 -14.75 -19.05
N ASN A 84 -0.90 -13.55 -19.47
CA ASN A 84 0.46 -13.10 -19.23
C ASN A 84 0.51 -11.58 -19.00
N ARG A 85 -0.15 -11.11 -17.95
CA ARG A 85 -0.19 -9.70 -17.54
C ARG A 85 0.73 -9.42 -16.36
N PRO A 86 1.25 -8.21 -16.24
CA PRO A 86 2.06 -7.79 -15.08
C PRO A 86 1.36 -8.06 -13.74
N GLU A 87 0.06 -7.81 -13.64
CA GLU A 87 -0.75 -8.00 -12.43
C GLU A 87 -0.75 -9.46 -11.95
N GLN A 88 -0.66 -10.43 -12.86
CA GLN A 88 -0.56 -11.85 -12.49
C GLN A 88 0.75 -12.17 -11.76
N GLY A 89 1.84 -11.45 -12.12
CA GLY A 89 3.11 -11.54 -11.40
C GLY A 89 2.95 -11.10 -9.94
N LEU A 90 2.25 -9.99 -9.71
CA LEU A 90 2.00 -9.47 -8.36
C LEU A 90 1.11 -10.40 -7.54
N LEU A 91 0.03 -10.92 -8.13
CA LEU A 91 -0.84 -11.89 -7.46
C LEU A 91 -0.07 -13.18 -7.11
N LYS A 92 0.76 -13.70 -8.05
CA LYS A 92 1.64 -14.85 -7.80
C LYS A 92 2.64 -14.57 -6.70
N LEU A 93 3.27 -13.40 -6.67
CA LEU A 93 4.22 -13.00 -5.62
C LEU A 93 3.54 -12.93 -4.24
N ARG A 94 2.42 -12.21 -4.13
CA ARG A 94 1.63 -12.09 -2.89
C ARG A 94 1.20 -13.45 -2.35
N LYS A 95 0.70 -14.32 -3.21
CA LYS A 95 0.30 -15.69 -2.83
C LYS A 95 1.50 -16.55 -2.40
N SER A 96 2.62 -16.48 -3.14
CA SER A 96 3.82 -17.30 -2.87
C SER A 96 4.52 -16.92 -1.58
N LEU A 97 4.42 -15.66 -1.16
CA LEU A 97 4.94 -15.13 0.10
C LEU A 97 3.88 -15.07 1.20
N ASN A 98 2.65 -15.53 0.90
CA ASN A 98 1.50 -15.46 1.81
C ASN A 98 1.28 -14.06 2.42
N LEU A 99 1.42 -13.00 1.62
CA LEU A 99 1.25 -11.61 2.05
C LEU A 99 -0.24 -11.29 2.24
N PHE A 100 -0.83 -11.81 3.30
CA PHE A 100 -2.28 -11.70 3.51
C PHE A 100 -2.73 -10.36 4.10
N VAL A 101 -1.81 -9.59 4.66
CA VAL A 101 -2.08 -8.24 5.19
C VAL A 101 -1.65 -7.21 4.17
N ASN A 102 -2.48 -6.22 3.89
CA ASN A 102 -2.08 -5.00 3.22
C ASN A 102 -2.50 -3.79 4.06
N ILE A 103 -1.53 -2.97 4.44
CA ILE A 103 -1.72 -1.74 5.23
C ILE A 103 -1.64 -0.55 4.30
N ARG A 104 -2.69 0.29 4.29
CA ARG A 104 -2.81 1.49 3.48
C ARG A 104 -3.17 2.70 4.37
N PRO A 105 -2.18 3.44 4.88
CA PRO A 105 -2.43 4.65 5.66
C PRO A 105 -2.92 5.80 4.77
N THR A 106 -3.80 6.62 5.32
CA THR A 106 -4.30 7.85 4.70
C THR A 106 -4.24 8.97 5.73
N THR A 107 -3.34 9.92 5.52
CA THR A 107 -3.10 11.03 6.42
C THR A 107 -3.20 12.35 5.67
N VAL A 108 -4.01 13.28 6.16
CA VAL A 108 -4.02 14.66 5.68
C VAL A 108 -2.99 15.45 6.46
N VAL A 109 -1.96 15.90 5.78
CA VAL A 109 -0.86 16.65 6.38
C VAL A 109 -1.37 17.96 6.98
N LYS A 110 -0.92 18.27 8.19
CA LYS A 110 -1.30 19.52 8.87
C LYS A 110 -0.93 20.72 8.00
N GLY A 111 -1.87 21.66 7.83
CA GLY A 111 -1.67 22.84 6.97
C GLY A 111 -1.86 22.59 5.47
N ALA A 112 -2.10 21.35 5.04
CA ALA A 112 -2.28 20.97 3.65
C ALA A 112 -3.69 20.47 3.29
N SER A 113 -4.67 20.68 4.16
CA SER A 113 -6.07 20.27 3.96
C SER A 113 -6.72 20.89 2.71
N SER A 114 -6.24 22.04 2.28
CA SER A 114 -6.67 22.70 1.03
C SER A 114 -6.29 21.95 -0.26
N LEU A 115 -5.37 21.00 -0.17
CA LEU A 115 -5.01 20.13 -1.31
C LEU A 115 -6.08 19.07 -1.59
N SER A 116 -6.92 18.77 -0.60
CA SER A 116 -8.01 17.82 -0.75
C SER A 116 -9.07 18.32 -1.74
N PRO A 117 -9.67 17.45 -2.57
CA PRO A 117 -10.84 17.78 -3.36
C PRO A 117 -12.10 17.97 -2.50
N LEU A 118 -12.05 17.58 -1.24
CA LEU A 118 -13.12 17.73 -0.28
C LEU A 118 -12.94 19.05 0.51
N LYS A 119 -14.00 19.48 1.22
CA LYS A 119 -13.93 20.67 2.05
C LYS A 119 -12.92 20.49 3.19
N GLU A 120 -12.10 21.52 3.45
CA GLU A 120 -11.02 21.48 4.45
C GLU A 120 -11.52 21.05 5.83
N GLU A 121 -12.64 21.60 6.29
CA GLU A 121 -13.21 21.27 7.60
C GLU A 121 -13.64 19.78 7.73
N ARG A 122 -13.81 19.07 6.60
CA ARG A 122 -14.12 17.64 6.59
C ARG A 122 -12.88 16.77 6.76
N VAL A 123 -11.77 17.18 6.17
CA VAL A 123 -10.58 16.36 6.04
C VAL A 123 -9.46 16.71 6.99
N GLU A 124 -9.41 17.95 7.51
CA GLU A 124 -8.39 18.39 8.45
C GLU A 124 -8.29 17.45 9.67
N GLY A 125 -7.10 16.92 9.94
CA GLY A 125 -6.86 15.95 11.01
C GLY A 125 -7.29 14.52 10.70
N THR A 126 -7.56 14.20 9.43
CA THR A 126 -7.76 12.81 9.01
C THR A 126 -6.44 12.04 9.14
N ASP A 127 -6.50 10.94 9.88
CA ASP A 127 -5.43 9.97 10.05
C ASP A 127 -6.06 8.59 10.26
N LEU A 128 -6.18 7.82 9.21
CA LEU A 128 -6.78 6.49 9.22
C LEU A 128 -5.89 5.46 8.53
N VAL A 129 -6.12 4.20 8.83
CA VAL A 129 -5.43 3.08 8.18
C VAL A 129 -6.45 2.04 7.73
N ILE A 130 -6.37 1.64 6.46
CA ILE A 130 -7.12 0.52 5.94
C ILE A 130 -6.26 -0.74 6.01
N VAL A 131 -6.78 -1.77 6.65
CA VAL A 131 -6.21 -3.12 6.77
C VAL A 131 -7.02 -4.03 5.85
N ARG A 132 -6.46 -4.32 4.68
CA ARG A 132 -7.08 -5.13 3.63
C ARG A 132 -6.56 -6.56 3.69
N GLU A 133 -7.46 -7.54 3.72
CA GLU A 133 -7.10 -8.94 3.43
C GLU A 133 -6.70 -9.06 1.96
N LEU A 134 -5.59 -9.74 1.64
CA LEU A 134 -4.97 -9.61 0.32
C LEU A 134 -4.84 -10.93 -0.46
N THR A 135 -5.13 -12.08 0.14
CA THR A 135 -4.83 -13.40 -0.47
C THR A 135 -6.03 -14.32 -0.64
N SER A 136 -7.21 -13.83 -0.31
CA SER A 136 -8.48 -14.59 -0.39
C SER A 136 -9.58 -13.78 -1.08
N GLY A 137 -10.81 -14.15 -0.91
CA GLY A 137 -11.96 -13.45 -1.48
C GLY A 137 -12.14 -13.68 -2.98
N ILE A 138 -12.80 -12.74 -3.64
CA ILE A 138 -13.19 -12.89 -5.06
C ILE A 138 -11.98 -12.89 -6.02
N TYR A 139 -10.83 -12.33 -5.62
CA TYR A 139 -9.64 -12.31 -6.46
C TYR A 139 -8.96 -13.68 -6.55
N PHE A 140 -9.20 -14.58 -5.60
CA PHE A 140 -8.57 -15.90 -5.50
C PHE A 140 -9.57 -17.05 -5.41
N GLY A 141 -10.86 -16.75 -5.34
CA GLY A 141 -11.93 -17.74 -5.23
C GLY A 141 -12.09 -18.62 -6.47
N GLU A 142 -12.39 -19.89 -6.22
CA GLU A 142 -12.69 -20.88 -7.26
C GLU A 142 -14.05 -21.55 -6.95
N PRO A 143 -14.83 -22.01 -7.94
CA PRO A 143 -14.54 -21.97 -9.37
C PRO A 143 -14.64 -20.56 -9.98
N ARG A 144 -13.88 -20.33 -11.05
CA ARG A 144 -13.90 -19.11 -11.86
C ARG A 144 -13.93 -19.47 -13.32
N HIS A 145 -14.80 -18.85 -14.12
CA HIS A 145 -14.81 -19.03 -15.56
C HIS A 145 -15.40 -17.83 -16.28
N PHE A 146 -15.02 -17.69 -17.54
CA PHE A 146 -15.54 -16.70 -18.45
C PHE A 146 -15.71 -17.31 -19.84
N ASN A 147 -16.88 -17.08 -20.46
CA ASN A 147 -17.14 -17.39 -21.86
C ASN A 147 -18.11 -16.36 -22.46
N ASN A 148 -18.52 -16.52 -23.71
CA ASN A 148 -19.40 -15.55 -24.39
C ASN A 148 -20.84 -15.50 -23.84
N HIS A 149 -21.23 -16.41 -22.95
CA HIS A 149 -22.61 -16.54 -22.45
C HIS A 149 -22.73 -16.27 -20.96
N GLU A 150 -21.68 -16.60 -20.21
CA GLU A 150 -21.67 -16.39 -18.75
C GLU A 150 -20.26 -16.17 -18.21
N ALA A 151 -20.20 -15.53 -17.05
CA ALA A 151 -18.99 -15.36 -16.26
C ALA A 151 -19.30 -15.66 -14.80
N LEU A 152 -18.37 -16.33 -14.11
CA LEU A 152 -18.46 -16.63 -12.70
C LEU A 152 -17.17 -16.26 -11.99
N ASP A 153 -17.28 -15.53 -10.90
CA ASP A 153 -16.25 -15.35 -9.88
C ASP A 153 -16.79 -15.79 -8.53
N SER A 154 -16.02 -16.59 -7.80
CA SER A 154 -16.42 -17.05 -6.46
C SER A 154 -15.79 -16.17 -5.38
N LEU A 155 -16.60 -15.72 -4.43
CA LEU A 155 -16.14 -15.03 -3.23
C LEU A 155 -16.14 -15.99 -2.06
N THR A 156 -14.97 -16.42 -1.61
CA THR A 156 -14.81 -17.41 -0.54
C THR A 156 -13.87 -16.91 0.53
N TYR A 157 -14.25 -17.09 1.78
CA TYR A 157 -13.43 -16.88 2.98
C TYR A 157 -13.60 -18.03 3.96
N THR A 158 -12.48 -18.49 4.50
CA THR A 158 -12.51 -19.40 5.66
C THR A 158 -12.46 -18.57 6.95
N ARG A 159 -12.80 -19.21 8.08
CA ARG A 159 -12.69 -18.60 9.40
C ARG A 159 -11.24 -18.16 9.69
N GLU A 160 -10.29 -19.02 9.40
CA GLU A 160 -8.87 -18.81 9.66
C GLU A 160 -8.30 -17.60 8.88
N GLU A 161 -8.76 -17.43 7.63
CA GLU A 161 -8.37 -16.28 6.80
C GLU A 161 -8.90 -14.97 7.36
N ILE A 162 -10.13 -14.96 7.87
CA ILE A 162 -10.71 -13.78 8.52
C ILE A 162 -10.03 -13.53 9.86
N GLU A 163 -9.86 -14.55 10.69
CA GLU A 163 -9.32 -14.43 12.04
C GLU A 163 -7.90 -13.85 12.04
N ARG A 164 -7.02 -14.31 11.12
CA ARG A 164 -5.64 -13.83 11.02
C ARG A 164 -5.56 -12.33 10.71
N ILE A 165 -6.38 -11.83 9.77
CA ILE A 165 -6.36 -10.41 9.40
C ILE A 165 -7.02 -9.52 10.47
N VAL A 166 -8.08 -10.01 11.09
CA VAL A 166 -8.80 -9.31 12.16
C VAL A 166 -7.89 -9.12 13.38
N HIS A 167 -7.09 -10.12 13.77
CA HIS A 167 -6.09 -9.97 14.82
C HIS A 167 -5.06 -8.88 14.53
N VAL A 168 -4.60 -8.76 13.27
CA VAL A 168 -3.68 -7.68 12.88
C VAL A 168 -4.35 -6.32 13.04
N ALA A 169 -5.60 -6.20 12.58
CA ALA A 169 -6.35 -4.95 12.68
C ALA A 169 -6.62 -4.53 14.14
N PHE A 170 -6.96 -5.47 15.01
CA PHE A 170 -7.13 -5.21 16.45
C PHE A 170 -5.84 -4.74 17.12
N LYS A 171 -4.72 -5.43 16.87
CA LYS A 171 -3.40 -5.02 17.39
C LYS A 171 -3.02 -3.62 16.93
N LEU A 172 -3.27 -3.31 15.65
CA LEU A 172 -3.01 -2.00 15.11
C LEU A 172 -3.92 -0.94 15.76
N ALA A 173 -5.22 -1.20 15.91
CA ALA A 173 -6.14 -0.29 16.58
C ALA A 173 -5.74 -0.04 18.04
N ALA A 174 -5.35 -1.08 18.78
CA ALA A 174 -4.87 -0.96 20.17
C ALA A 174 -3.62 -0.09 20.30
N SER A 175 -2.71 -0.12 19.31
CA SER A 175 -1.52 0.74 19.28
C SER A 175 -1.80 2.17 18.82
N ARG A 176 -3.01 2.46 18.31
CA ARG A 176 -3.44 3.77 17.82
C ARG A 176 -4.49 4.38 18.76
N ARG A 177 -5.67 4.75 18.24
CA ARG A 177 -6.73 5.41 19.02
C ARG A 177 -7.76 4.47 19.62
N GLY A 178 -7.55 3.16 19.51
CA GLY A 178 -8.44 2.14 20.08
C GLY A 178 -9.79 2.02 19.37
N LYS A 179 -9.88 2.37 18.08
CA LYS A 179 -11.11 2.28 17.29
C LYS A 179 -10.93 1.40 16.07
N LEU A 180 -11.76 0.38 15.92
CA LEU A 180 -11.80 -0.51 14.76
C LEU A 180 -13.16 -0.41 14.08
N THR A 181 -13.17 -0.09 12.80
CA THR A 181 -14.35 -0.24 11.95
C THR A 181 -14.17 -1.48 11.09
N SER A 182 -15.10 -2.44 11.24
CA SER A 182 -15.18 -3.60 10.35
C SER A 182 -16.20 -3.29 9.27
N ASP A 183 -15.78 -3.26 8.02
CA ASP A 183 -16.71 -3.12 6.91
C ASP A 183 -17.07 -4.48 6.31
N ASP A 184 -18.30 -4.59 5.86
CA ASP A 184 -18.84 -5.81 5.28
C ASP A 184 -20.12 -5.55 4.46
N LYS A 185 -20.71 -6.61 3.91
CA LYS A 185 -22.04 -6.60 3.28
C LYS A 185 -22.92 -7.72 3.84
N GLU A 186 -22.96 -7.83 5.16
CA GLU A 186 -23.60 -8.97 5.85
C GLU A 186 -25.11 -9.11 5.57
N ASN A 187 -25.75 -8.00 5.20
CA ASN A 187 -27.18 -8.01 4.84
C ASN A 187 -27.45 -8.76 3.52
N VAL A 188 -26.42 -9.06 2.72
CA VAL A 188 -26.54 -9.76 1.43
C VAL A 188 -25.62 -10.97 1.35
N LEU A 189 -24.34 -10.85 1.70
CA LEU A 189 -23.31 -11.84 1.41
C LEU A 189 -23.10 -12.83 2.57
N ALA A 190 -23.01 -14.12 2.25
CA ALA A 190 -22.71 -15.16 3.22
C ALA A 190 -21.28 -15.05 3.79
N SER A 191 -20.31 -14.68 2.97
CA SER A 191 -18.94 -14.40 3.39
C SER A 191 -18.87 -13.27 4.42
N SER A 192 -19.60 -12.19 4.20
CA SER A 192 -19.70 -11.07 5.13
C SER A 192 -20.41 -11.42 6.45
N LYS A 193 -21.37 -12.35 6.44
CA LYS A 193 -21.96 -12.87 7.68
C LYS A 193 -20.93 -13.62 8.53
N LEU A 194 -20.09 -14.44 7.89
CA LEU A 194 -18.98 -15.11 8.58
C LEU A 194 -17.95 -14.09 9.07
N TRP A 195 -17.60 -13.11 8.24
CA TRP A 195 -16.69 -12.02 8.58
C TRP A 195 -17.11 -11.31 9.88
N ARG A 196 -18.33 -10.78 9.93
CA ARG A 196 -18.86 -10.08 11.10
C ARG A 196 -18.91 -10.96 12.34
N LYS A 197 -19.28 -12.24 12.19
CA LYS A 197 -19.28 -13.19 13.28
C LYS A 197 -17.89 -13.37 13.88
N VAL A 198 -16.86 -13.56 13.04
CA VAL A 198 -15.46 -13.72 13.49
C VAL A 198 -14.95 -12.45 14.15
N VAL A 199 -15.22 -11.27 13.57
CA VAL A 199 -14.83 -9.99 14.18
C VAL A 199 -15.42 -9.84 15.59
N ASN A 200 -16.71 -10.18 15.76
CA ASN A 200 -17.35 -10.13 17.08
C ASN A 200 -16.75 -11.11 18.10
N GLU A 201 -16.35 -12.29 17.66
CA GLU A 201 -15.71 -13.28 18.53
C GLU A 201 -14.30 -12.83 18.93
N VAL A 202 -13.49 -12.37 17.97
CA VAL A 202 -12.13 -11.88 18.22
C VAL A 202 -12.14 -10.61 19.07
N SER A 203 -13.13 -9.75 18.94
CA SER A 203 -13.25 -8.51 19.73
C SER A 203 -13.23 -8.75 21.24
N GLN A 204 -13.69 -9.91 21.69
CA GLN A 204 -13.67 -10.27 23.11
C GLN A 204 -12.25 -10.41 23.70
N LEU A 205 -11.25 -10.58 22.84
CA LEU A 205 -9.83 -10.68 23.21
C LEU A 205 -9.15 -9.31 23.30
N TYR A 206 -9.81 -8.23 22.85
CA TYR A 206 -9.29 -6.87 22.78
C TYR A 206 -10.26 -5.86 23.42
N PRO A 207 -10.52 -5.97 24.74
CA PRO A 207 -11.52 -5.15 25.43
C PRO A 207 -11.21 -3.64 25.40
N GLU A 208 -9.96 -3.26 25.11
CA GLU A 208 -9.51 -1.87 24.97
C GLU A 208 -9.87 -1.25 23.60
N VAL A 209 -10.32 -2.05 22.63
CA VAL A 209 -10.66 -1.58 21.28
C VAL A 209 -12.17 -1.51 21.10
N THR A 210 -12.65 -0.33 20.76
CA THR A 210 -14.05 -0.12 20.40
C THR A 210 -14.30 -0.55 18.96
N VAL A 211 -15.20 -1.52 18.75
CA VAL A 211 -15.55 -2.02 17.41
C VAL A 211 -16.84 -1.39 16.93
N ASN A 212 -16.84 -0.95 15.67
CA ASN A 212 -18.02 -0.52 14.94
C ASN A 212 -18.13 -1.32 13.64
N HIS A 213 -19.34 -1.74 13.28
CA HIS A 213 -19.62 -2.39 12.00
C HIS A 213 -20.32 -1.43 11.06
N LEU A 214 -19.83 -1.31 9.83
CA LEU A 214 -20.50 -0.58 8.76
C LEU A 214 -20.74 -1.50 7.57
N LEU A 215 -21.84 -1.27 6.87
CA LEU A 215 -21.96 -1.82 5.52
C LEU A 215 -21.03 -1.04 4.60
N VAL A 216 -20.39 -1.70 3.63
CA VAL A 216 -19.37 -1.12 2.77
C VAL A 216 -19.83 0.14 2.02
N ASP A 217 -21.09 0.17 1.60
CA ASP A 217 -21.71 1.34 0.98
C ASP A 217 -21.84 2.52 1.95
N ALA A 218 -22.14 2.26 3.22
CA ALA A 218 -22.14 3.30 4.26
C ALA A 218 -20.71 3.75 4.61
N CYS A 219 -19.75 2.81 4.64
CA CYS A 219 -18.33 3.12 4.88
C CYS A 219 -17.79 4.06 3.81
N SER A 220 -18.06 3.79 2.53
CA SER A 220 -17.71 4.66 1.40
C SER A 220 -18.30 6.08 1.57
N MET A 221 -19.59 6.20 1.83
CA MET A 221 -20.20 7.51 2.10
C MET A 221 -19.54 8.25 3.27
N HIS A 222 -19.15 7.53 4.33
CA HIS A 222 -18.51 8.12 5.50
C HIS A 222 -17.07 8.53 5.26
N LEU A 223 -16.33 7.86 4.39
CA LEU A 223 -14.98 8.30 3.96
C LEU A 223 -15.03 9.69 3.33
N ILE A 224 -16.09 10.01 2.56
CA ILE A 224 -16.27 11.33 1.94
C ILE A 224 -16.81 12.35 2.95
N THR A 225 -17.79 11.97 3.77
CA THR A 225 -18.54 12.95 4.59
C THR A 225 -17.89 13.23 5.94
N ASN A 226 -17.20 12.26 6.53
CA ASN A 226 -16.56 12.38 7.85
C ASN A 226 -15.39 11.39 8.02
N PRO A 227 -14.30 11.50 7.24
CA PRO A 227 -13.16 10.57 7.31
C PRO A 227 -12.49 10.54 8.69
N LYS A 228 -12.54 11.64 9.43
CA LYS A 228 -11.94 11.77 10.78
C LYS A 228 -12.50 10.82 11.84
N GLN A 229 -13.68 10.25 11.60
CA GLN A 229 -14.26 9.29 12.54
C GLN A 229 -13.50 7.95 12.57
N PHE A 230 -12.80 7.63 11.46
CA PHE A 230 -12.09 6.38 11.33
C PHE A 230 -10.69 6.44 11.95
N ASP A 231 -10.26 5.33 12.53
CA ASP A 231 -8.91 5.08 12.99
C ASP A 231 -8.31 3.90 12.22
N VAL A 232 -8.82 2.69 12.44
CA VAL A 232 -8.49 1.51 11.66
C VAL A 232 -9.76 0.98 11.02
N ILE A 233 -9.69 0.68 9.71
CA ILE A 233 -10.76 0.00 8.98
C ILE A 233 -10.24 -1.37 8.55
N VAL A 234 -10.94 -2.46 8.87
CA VAL A 234 -10.59 -3.80 8.40
C VAL A 234 -11.60 -4.26 7.36
N CYS A 235 -11.10 -4.71 6.22
CA CYS A 235 -11.92 -5.08 5.06
C CYS A 235 -11.47 -6.38 4.40
N GLU A 236 -12.42 -7.04 3.74
CA GLU A 236 -12.11 -8.08 2.77
C GLU A 236 -11.40 -7.50 1.53
N ASN A 237 -10.92 -8.37 0.65
CA ASN A 237 -10.02 -8.02 -0.44
C ASN A 237 -10.59 -6.96 -1.40
N LEU A 238 -11.75 -7.20 -2.02
CA LEU A 238 -12.35 -6.31 -3.01
C LEU A 238 -12.81 -4.98 -2.37
N PHE A 239 -13.46 -5.04 -1.21
CA PHE A 239 -13.92 -3.83 -0.54
C PHE A 239 -12.73 -2.99 -0.08
N GLY A 240 -11.69 -3.63 0.46
CA GLY A 240 -10.46 -2.95 0.85
C GLY A 240 -9.73 -2.28 -0.30
N ASP A 241 -9.77 -2.86 -1.50
CA ASP A 241 -9.22 -2.23 -2.71
C ASP A 241 -9.94 -0.94 -3.05
N ILE A 242 -11.26 -1.02 -3.19
CA ILE A 242 -12.10 0.12 -3.57
C ILE A 242 -12.04 1.24 -2.51
N LEU A 243 -12.22 0.90 -1.23
CA LEU A 243 -12.24 1.88 -0.15
C LEU A 243 -10.88 2.56 0.06
N SER A 244 -9.77 1.84 -0.14
CA SER A 244 -8.45 2.44 0.02
C SER A 244 -8.07 3.36 -1.14
N ASP A 245 -8.51 3.05 -2.36
CA ASP A 245 -8.34 3.94 -3.51
C ASP A 245 -9.20 5.20 -3.34
N GLU A 246 -10.43 5.06 -2.86
CA GLU A 246 -11.28 6.19 -2.48
C GLU A 246 -10.63 7.04 -1.38
N ALA A 247 -10.13 6.41 -0.31
CA ALA A 247 -9.45 7.10 0.79
C ALA A 247 -8.18 7.83 0.33
N SER A 248 -7.46 7.30 -0.67
CA SER A 248 -6.22 7.88 -1.19
C SER A 248 -6.41 9.25 -1.84
N VAL A 249 -7.64 9.59 -2.25
CA VAL A 249 -7.99 10.89 -2.83
C VAL A 249 -8.12 11.97 -1.74
N ILE A 250 -8.39 11.58 -0.50
CA ILE A 250 -8.63 12.52 0.62
C ILE A 250 -7.42 13.45 0.87
N PRO A 251 -6.15 12.99 0.86
CA PRO A 251 -5.00 13.89 1.03
C PRO A 251 -4.70 14.81 -0.16
N GLY A 252 -5.36 14.62 -1.30
CA GLY A 252 -5.22 15.47 -2.49
C GLY A 252 -4.56 14.80 -3.69
N SER A 253 -3.82 13.72 -3.51
CA SER A 253 -3.21 12.95 -4.62
C SER A 253 -3.00 11.50 -4.24
N LEU A 254 -3.27 10.61 -5.18
CA LEU A 254 -2.91 9.20 -5.11
C LEU A 254 -1.39 9.00 -4.97
N GLY A 255 -0.59 9.94 -5.48
CA GLY A 255 0.87 9.95 -5.35
C GLY A 255 1.39 10.14 -3.91
N LEU A 256 0.52 10.41 -2.92
CA LEU A 256 0.87 10.48 -1.50
C LEU A 256 0.65 9.16 -0.74
N SER A 257 0.20 8.10 -1.40
CA SER A 257 -0.35 6.93 -0.72
C SER A 257 0.64 5.77 -0.70
N PRO A 258 1.29 5.48 0.46
CA PRO A 258 2.14 4.31 0.62
C PRO A 258 1.34 3.05 0.91
N SER A 259 1.99 1.90 0.78
CA SER A 259 1.45 0.65 1.33
C SER A 259 2.54 -0.34 1.74
N ALA A 260 2.16 -1.25 2.64
CA ALA A 260 2.95 -2.40 3.03
C ALA A 260 2.11 -3.67 2.98
N SER A 261 2.65 -4.73 2.40
CA SER A 261 2.03 -6.05 2.39
C SER A 261 2.92 -7.06 3.11
N PHE A 262 2.35 -7.88 4.01
CA PHE A 262 3.13 -8.80 4.82
C PHE A 262 2.32 -10.02 5.28
N SER A 263 3.05 -10.97 5.84
CA SER A 263 2.54 -12.12 6.59
C SER A 263 3.04 -12.07 8.04
N ASN A 264 2.67 -13.06 8.83
CA ASN A 264 3.21 -13.18 10.19
C ASN A 264 4.74 -13.37 10.21
N ASP A 265 5.26 -14.09 9.21
CA ASP A 265 6.67 -14.42 9.06
C ASP A 265 7.11 -14.17 7.61
N GLY A 266 8.38 -13.82 7.41
CA GLY A 266 8.96 -13.62 6.08
C GLY A 266 9.06 -12.16 5.64
N PRO A 267 9.47 -11.94 4.38
CA PRO A 267 9.70 -10.62 3.85
C PRO A 267 8.41 -9.81 3.72
N ARG A 268 8.54 -8.50 3.84
CA ARG A 268 7.46 -7.55 3.59
C ARG A 268 7.68 -6.86 2.25
N LEU A 269 6.59 -6.57 1.55
CA LEU A 269 6.57 -5.83 0.29
C LEU A 269 6.05 -4.42 0.56
N TYR A 270 6.83 -3.42 0.11
CA TYR A 270 6.51 -2.00 0.21
C TYR A 270 6.38 -1.40 -1.18
N GLU A 271 5.25 -0.81 -1.47
CA GLU A 271 4.93 -0.23 -2.77
C GLU A 271 3.97 0.95 -2.63
N PRO A 272 4.00 1.97 -3.47
CA PRO A 272 2.93 2.97 -3.51
C PRO A 272 1.63 2.34 -4.02
N ILE A 273 0.48 2.92 -3.67
CA ILE A 273 -0.83 2.39 -4.09
C ILE A 273 -1.08 2.64 -5.59
N HIS A 274 -0.54 3.73 -6.14
CA HIS A 274 -0.75 4.12 -7.54
C HIS A 274 -0.13 3.10 -8.52
N GLY A 275 -0.68 3.04 -9.74
CA GLY A 275 -0.16 2.23 -10.84
C GLY A 275 1.06 2.84 -11.53
N SER A 276 1.41 2.27 -12.67
CA SER A 276 2.61 2.62 -13.46
C SER A 276 2.53 3.94 -14.24
N ALA A 277 1.36 4.55 -14.36
CA ALA A 277 1.12 5.82 -15.05
C ALA A 277 1.92 5.98 -16.38
N PRO A 278 1.71 5.10 -17.36
CA PRO A 278 2.55 5.02 -18.56
C PRO A 278 2.53 6.29 -19.41
N ASP A 279 1.50 7.11 -19.28
CA ASP A 279 1.32 8.38 -19.98
C ASP A 279 2.30 9.47 -19.50
N ILE A 280 2.78 9.39 -18.27
CA ILE A 280 3.75 10.34 -17.70
C ILE A 280 5.15 9.73 -17.46
N ALA A 281 5.34 8.45 -17.74
CA ALA A 281 6.62 7.77 -17.57
C ALA A 281 7.75 8.46 -18.35
N GLY A 282 8.90 8.66 -17.69
CA GLY A 282 10.09 9.31 -18.28
C GLY A 282 9.95 10.82 -18.50
N LYS A 283 8.84 11.45 -18.07
CA LYS A 283 8.64 12.91 -18.20
C LYS A 283 9.12 13.69 -16.96
N ASN A 284 9.61 13.01 -15.95
CA ASN A 284 10.10 13.61 -14.70
C ASN A 284 9.02 14.47 -13.97
N VAL A 285 7.76 14.04 -14.01
CA VAL A 285 6.62 14.75 -13.39
C VAL A 285 5.87 13.89 -12.38
N ALA A 286 6.24 12.63 -12.21
CA ALA A 286 5.63 11.72 -11.27
C ALA A 286 5.86 12.20 -9.83
N ASN A 287 4.82 12.11 -8.99
CA ASN A 287 4.93 12.37 -7.57
C ASN A 287 5.58 11.17 -6.86
N PRO A 288 6.80 11.30 -6.27
CA PRO A 288 7.49 10.18 -5.67
C PRO A 288 7.14 9.95 -4.19
N PHE A 289 6.33 10.80 -3.58
CA PHE A 289 6.10 10.76 -2.12
C PHE A 289 5.52 9.42 -1.65
N GLY A 290 4.62 8.79 -2.43
CA GLY A 290 4.07 7.48 -2.07
C GLY A 290 5.14 6.39 -1.97
N MET A 291 6.12 6.38 -2.89
CA MET A 291 7.24 5.45 -2.83
C MET A 291 8.18 5.78 -1.66
N ILE A 292 8.46 7.06 -1.42
CA ILE A 292 9.33 7.49 -0.32
C ILE A 292 8.67 7.20 1.05
N LEU A 293 7.37 7.40 1.19
CA LEU A 293 6.61 7.00 2.38
C LEU A 293 6.56 5.47 2.55
N SER A 294 6.49 4.71 1.45
CA SER A 294 6.63 3.25 1.50
C SER A 294 8.04 2.83 1.95
N LEU A 295 9.08 3.57 1.56
CA LEU A 295 10.43 3.39 2.09
C LEU A 295 10.49 3.70 3.60
N ALA A 296 9.80 4.74 4.09
CA ALA A 296 9.73 5.04 5.53
C ALA A 296 9.07 3.88 6.30
N MET A 297 7.99 3.29 5.76
CA MET A 297 7.42 2.06 6.33
C MET A 297 8.43 0.91 6.36
N CYS A 298 9.22 0.72 5.27
CA CYS A 298 10.27 -0.29 5.20
C CYS A 298 11.35 -0.06 6.28
N LEU A 299 11.82 1.16 6.44
CA LEU A 299 12.79 1.55 7.47
C LEU A 299 12.29 1.18 8.87
N ARG A 300 11.05 1.53 9.20
CA ARG A 300 10.45 1.29 10.52
C ARG A 300 10.21 -0.19 10.77
N GLU A 301 9.62 -0.90 9.82
CA GLU A 301 9.03 -2.22 10.02
C GLU A 301 10.00 -3.38 9.73
N SER A 302 10.85 -3.26 8.69
CA SER A 302 11.77 -4.33 8.26
C SER A 302 13.22 -4.05 8.61
N LEU A 303 13.65 -2.78 8.57
CA LEU A 303 15.04 -2.42 8.81
C LEU A 303 15.30 -1.96 10.25
N ASN A 304 14.29 -1.94 11.11
CA ASN A 304 14.36 -1.54 12.52
C ASN A 304 15.05 -0.18 12.72
N GLN A 305 14.68 0.80 11.88
CA GLN A 305 15.19 2.16 11.88
C GLN A 305 14.03 3.17 12.06
N PRO A 306 13.32 3.19 13.21
CA PRO A 306 12.16 4.04 13.40
C PRO A 306 12.51 5.53 13.37
N ASP A 307 13.65 5.94 13.94
CA ASP A 307 14.07 7.35 13.96
C ASP A 307 14.36 7.88 12.55
N ALA A 308 14.97 7.03 11.70
CA ALA A 308 15.20 7.37 10.29
C ALA A 308 13.89 7.49 9.50
N ALA A 309 12.93 6.62 9.78
CA ALA A 309 11.60 6.69 9.18
C ALA A 309 10.87 7.96 9.58
N ASP A 310 10.90 8.31 10.88
CA ASP A 310 10.26 9.51 11.42
C ASP A 310 10.87 10.79 10.82
N GLU A 311 12.20 10.86 10.70
CA GLU A 311 12.88 11.99 10.06
C GLU A 311 12.46 12.14 8.59
N LEU A 312 12.45 11.04 7.84
CA LEU A 312 12.05 11.05 6.43
C LEU A 312 10.60 11.53 6.25
N GLU A 313 9.67 11.00 7.04
CA GLU A 313 8.27 11.42 7.05
C GLU A 313 8.11 12.90 7.41
N GLN A 314 8.81 13.40 8.43
CA GLN A 314 8.78 14.80 8.84
C GLN A 314 9.24 15.73 7.71
N HIS A 315 10.30 15.37 6.99
CA HIS A 315 10.76 16.16 5.85
C HIS A 315 9.72 16.19 4.72
N ILE A 316 9.08 15.06 4.40
CA ILE A 316 8.01 14.99 3.40
C ILE A 316 6.83 15.88 3.82
N TYR A 317 6.36 15.75 5.05
CA TYR A 317 5.23 16.52 5.54
C TYR A 317 5.53 18.02 5.57
N SER A 318 6.74 18.42 5.96
CA SER A 318 7.20 19.79 5.88
C SER A 318 7.24 20.31 4.43
N MET A 319 7.68 19.52 3.47
CA MET A 319 7.66 19.91 2.05
C MET A 319 6.23 20.14 1.56
N ILE A 320 5.30 19.25 1.90
CA ILE A 320 3.88 19.36 1.52
C ILE A 320 3.26 20.62 2.14
N GLU A 321 3.47 20.85 3.43
CA GLU A 321 2.99 22.04 4.16
C GLU A 321 3.46 23.36 3.52
N HIS A 322 4.69 23.37 2.98
CA HIS A 322 5.27 24.56 2.33
C HIS A 322 5.06 24.61 0.82
N GLY A 323 4.22 23.76 0.24
CA GLY A 323 3.90 23.73 -1.18
C GLY A 323 5.09 23.28 -2.07
N GLN A 324 6.11 22.63 -1.49
CA GLN A 324 7.23 22.03 -2.22
C GLN A 324 6.81 20.68 -2.79
N THR A 325 5.91 20.69 -3.77
CA THR A 325 5.22 19.52 -4.30
C THR A 325 5.22 19.49 -5.82
N THR A 326 4.82 18.35 -6.38
CA THR A 326 4.60 18.15 -7.82
C THR A 326 3.27 18.73 -8.29
N ALA A 327 3.05 18.75 -9.59
CA ALA A 327 1.90 19.42 -10.22
C ALA A 327 0.53 18.84 -9.81
N ASP A 328 0.45 17.56 -9.49
CA ASP A 328 -0.76 16.88 -9.00
C ASP A 328 -1.24 17.42 -7.64
N LEU A 329 -0.32 18.00 -6.85
CA LEU A 329 -0.60 18.72 -5.60
C LEU A 329 -0.54 20.25 -5.76
N GLY A 330 -0.63 20.75 -6.99
CA GLY A 330 -0.60 22.18 -7.29
C GLY A 330 0.79 22.83 -7.19
N GLY A 331 1.85 22.05 -6.96
CA GLY A 331 3.22 22.52 -6.90
C GLY A 331 3.88 22.72 -8.27
N LYS A 332 5.16 23.05 -8.27
CA LYS A 332 5.95 23.33 -9.49
C LYS A 332 7.19 22.44 -9.62
N LEU A 333 7.43 21.58 -8.64
CA LEU A 333 8.59 20.72 -8.62
C LEU A 333 8.38 19.52 -9.54
N ASN A 334 9.45 19.02 -10.11
CA ASN A 334 9.48 17.74 -10.80
C ASN A 334 9.97 16.62 -9.88
N THR A 335 9.93 15.36 -10.36
CA THR A 335 10.33 14.18 -9.58
C THR A 335 11.76 14.31 -9.05
N THR A 336 12.70 14.76 -9.89
CA THR A 336 14.12 14.92 -9.52
C THR A 336 14.30 16.01 -8.45
N ASP A 337 13.61 17.15 -8.57
CA ASP A 337 13.68 18.24 -7.59
C ASP A 337 13.29 17.76 -6.18
N ILE A 338 12.25 16.90 -6.07
CA ILE A 338 11.82 16.33 -4.79
C ILE A 338 12.97 15.53 -4.15
N PHE A 339 13.61 14.65 -4.92
CA PHE A 339 14.74 13.85 -4.43
C PHE A 339 15.95 14.70 -4.06
N GLU A 340 16.28 15.73 -4.83
CA GLU A 340 17.38 16.65 -4.54
C GLU A 340 17.15 17.42 -3.24
N ILE A 341 15.95 17.97 -3.02
CA ILE A 341 15.59 18.69 -1.80
C ILE A 341 15.66 17.74 -0.59
N LEU A 342 15.09 16.53 -0.69
CA LEU A 342 15.15 15.55 0.40
C LEU A 342 16.59 15.11 0.69
N SER A 343 17.41 14.90 -0.33
CA SER A 343 18.82 14.56 -0.16
C SER A 343 19.58 15.67 0.60
N GLN A 344 19.33 16.94 0.29
CA GLN A 344 19.92 18.06 1.02
C GLN A 344 19.47 18.08 2.48
N LYS A 345 18.17 17.91 2.75
CA LYS A 345 17.61 17.93 4.12
C LYS A 345 18.17 16.78 4.98
N LEU A 346 18.33 15.59 4.42
CA LEU A 346 18.85 14.42 5.13
C LEU A 346 20.35 14.48 5.42
N ASN A 347 21.13 15.25 4.65
CA ASN A 347 22.57 15.43 4.87
C ASN A 347 22.89 16.50 5.94
N HIS A 348 21.91 17.23 6.42
CA HIS A 348 22.02 18.22 7.50
C HIS A 348 21.43 17.69 8.79
#